data_2f96cfef7bd75cec8c7a08255d3b39fb
#
_entry.id   2f96cfef7bd75cec8c7a08255d3b39fb
#
_cell.length_a   1.000
_cell.length_b   1.000
_cell.length_c   1.000
_cell.angle_alpha   90.00
_cell.angle_beta   90.00
_cell.angle_gamma   90.00
#
_symmetry.space_group_name_H-M   'P 1'
#
loop_
_entity.id
_entity.type
_entity.pdbx_description
1 polymer ?
#
loop_
_entity_poly.entity_id
_entity_poly.type
_entity_poly.pdbx_seq_one_letter_code
_entity_poly.pdbx_strand_id
1 'polypeptide(L)'
;MTDEVLFVSRETMGAAWPLCRPFIVHAVNKCGDWTIEQVEHLLMLPTAALWIATRNDIMIATAVTEVDGDQCKIVALGGMGGPDWRCLLQPLEKYAKSMACARMRVEGRPGWQKALPDYHQPYVVLEKRLD
;
A
#
# COMPACT_ATOMS: atom_id res chain seq x y z
N MET A 1 15.50 -8.08 -17.15
CA MET A 1 15.12 -7.06 -16.16
C MET A 1 14.30 -7.74 -15.08
N THR A 2 14.76 -7.67 -13.83
CA THR A 2 14.16 -8.42 -12.73
C THR A 2 13.58 -7.46 -11.69
N ASP A 3 12.29 -7.60 -11.43
CA ASP A 3 11.64 -6.86 -10.36
C ASP A 3 11.65 -7.74 -9.10
N GLU A 4 12.02 -7.15 -7.99
CA GLU A 4 11.98 -7.82 -6.69
C GLU A 4 11.04 -7.06 -5.75
N VAL A 5 10.32 -7.81 -4.91
CA VAL A 5 9.46 -7.25 -3.89
C VAL A 5 9.96 -7.72 -2.53
N LEU A 6 10.25 -6.75 -1.67
CA LEU A 6 10.83 -7.00 -0.37
C LEU A 6 9.83 -6.63 0.73
N PHE A 7 9.64 -7.54 1.67
CA PHE A 7 8.97 -7.26 2.93
C PHE A 7 9.99 -6.64 3.87
N VAL A 8 9.72 -5.45 4.39
CA VAL A 8 10.64 -4.77 5.29
C VAL A 8 10.46 -5.30 6.70
N SER A 9 11.51 -5.94 7.24
CA SER A 9 11.47 -6.45 8.61
C SER A 9 11.49 -5.30 9.61
N ARG A 10 11.08 -5.58 10.85
CA ARG A 10 11.13 -4.60 11.94
C ARG A 10 12.53 -4.06 12.18
N GLU A 11 13.52 -4.93 12.04
CA GLU A 11 14.92 -4.56 12.27
C GLU A 11 15.46 -3.58 11.25
N THR A 12 14.95 -3.65 10.01
CA THR A 12 15.40 -2.78 8.92
C THR A 12 14.46 -1.59 8.67
N MET A 13 13.33 -1.53 9.37
CA MET A 13 12.31 -0.50 9.18
C MET A 13 12.89 0.91 9.35
N GLY A 14 13.72 1.13 10.37
CA GLY A 14 14.31 2.43 10.64
C GLY A 14 15.19 2.94 9.52
N ALA A 15 15.89 2.06 8.82
CA ALA A 15 16.72 2.42 7.69
C ALA A 15 15.90 2.57 6.40
N ALA A 16 14.87 1.74 6.23
CA ALA A 16 14.07 1.70 5.01
C ALA A 16 13.05 2.85 4.95
N TRP A 17 12.44 3.20 6.07
CA TRP A 17 11.36 4.17 6.10
C TRP A 17 11.73 5.53 5.50
N PRO A 18 12.88 6.14 5.83
CA PRO A 18 13.24 7.43 5.21
C PRO A 18 13.30 7.40 3.69
N LEU A 19 13.62 6.24 3.10
CA LEU A 19 13.65 6.09 1.64
C LEU A 19 12.24 5.98 1.05
N CYS A 20 11.32 5.37 1.79
CA CYS A 20 9.94 5.16 1.34
C CYS A 20 9.05 6.36 1.61
N ARG A 21 9.33 7.10 2.67
CA ARG A 21 8.46 8.18 3.17
C ARG A 21 8.03 9.18 2.10
N PRO A 22 8.92 9.70 1.24
CA PRO A 22 8.50 10.67 0.23
C PRO A 22 7.43 10.13 -0.73
N PHE A 23 7.52 8.86 -1.10
CA PHE A 23 6.53 8.22 -1.98
C PHE A 23 5.19 8.05 -1.27
N ILE A 24 5.23 7.68 0.00
CA ILE A 24 4.02 7.49 0.79
C ILE A 24 3.36 8.84 1.10
N VAL A 25 4.13 9.88 1.40
CA VAL A 25 3.61 11.24 1.58
C VAL A 25 2.85 11.68 0.32
N HIS A 26 3.45 11.47 -0.85
CA HIS A 26 2.82 11.83 -2.11
C HIS A 26 1.49 11.07 -2.31
N ALA A 27 1.48 9.77 -1.98
CA ALA A 27 0.30 8.94 -2.12
C ALA A 27 -0.83 9.38 -1.19
N VAL A 28 -0.55 9.62 0.10
CA VAL A 28 -1.59 10.01 1.06
C VAL A 28 -2.12 11.41 0.77
N ASN A 29 -1.30 12.31 0.26
CA ASN A 29 -1.75 13.66 -0.10
C ASN A 29 -2.74 13.63 -1.26
N LYS A 30 -2.65 12.65 -2.13
CA LYS A 30 -3.59 12.50 -3.25
C LYS A 30 -4.94 11.95 -2.83
N CYS A 31 -4.96 11.03 -1.85
CA CYS A 31 -6.19 10.33 -1.46
C CYS A 31 -6.95 11.03 -0.34
N GLY A 32 -6.26 11.73 0.55
CA GLY A 32 -6.90 12.54 1.58
C GLY A 32 -7.45 11.82 2.79
N ASP A 33 -7.46 10.48 2.80
CA ASP A 33 -8.05 9.70 3.89
C ASP A 33 -7.07 9.45 5.05
N TRP A 34 -5.78 9.49 4.75
CA TRP A 34 -4.73 9.23 5.73
C TRP A 34 -3.77 10.41 5.80
N THR A 35 -3.24 10.68 6.98
CA THR A 35 -2.09 11.58 7.15
C THR A 35 -0.82 10.74 7.25
N ILE A 36 0.33 11.37 6.95
CA ILE A 36 1.61 10.65 7.07
C ILE A 36 1.87 10.22 8.52
N GLU A 37 1.45 11.03 9.48
CA GLU A 37 1.60 10.69 10.90
C GLU A 37 0.78 9.46 11.27
N GLN A 38 -0.43 9.34 10.74
CA GLN A 38 -1.26 8.15 10.95
C GLN A 38 -0.60 6.90 10.35
N VAL A 39 0.00 7.01 9.17
CA VAL A 39 0.72 5.91 8.55
C VAL A 39 1.92 5.51 9.39
N GLU A 40 2.67 6.48 9.91
CA GLU A 40 3.83 6.19 10.75
C GLU A 40 3.43 5.49 12.05
N HIS A 41 2.32 5.91 12.66
CA HIS A 41 1.78 5.22 13.83
C HIS A 41 1.34 3.80 13.50
N LEU A 42 0.69 3.63 12.35
CA LEU A 42 0.25 2.31 11.90
C LEU A 42 1.43 1.35 11.74
N LEU A 43 2.54 1.83 11.16
CA LEU A 43 3.73 1.01 10.93
C LEU A 43 4.39 0.52 12.22
N MET A 44 4.03 1.10 13.37
CA MET A 44 4.50 0.59 14.67
C MET A 44 3.72 -0.62 15.14
N LEU A 45 2.60 -0.95 14.52
CA LEU A 45 1.76 -2.08 14.91
C LEU A 45 2.19 -3.36 14.20
N PRO A 46 2.07 -4.53 14.86
CA PRO A 46 2.44 -5.80 14.23
C PRO A 46 1.56 -6.20 13.04
N THR A 47 0.36 -5.60 12.91
CA THR A 47 -0.56 -5.88 11.81
C THR A 47 -0.21 -5.12 10.54
N ALA A 48 0.69 -4.14 10.62
CA ALA A 48 1.09 -3.34 9.48
C ALA A 48 2.41 -3.83 8.89
N ALA A 49 2.60 -3.59 7.60
CA ALA A 49 3.80 -3.98 6.89
C ALA A 49 4.19 -2.93 5.86
N LEU A 50 5.48 -2.76 5.66
CA LEU A 50 6.06 -1.91 4.64
C LEU A 50 6.69 -2.79 3.57
N TRP A 51 6.46 -2.44 2.33
CA TRP A 51 6.91 -3.19 1.16
C TRP A 51 7.68 -2.29 0.22
N ILE A 52 8.72 -2.83 -0.40
CA ILE A 52 9.52 -2.12 -1.40
C ILE A 52 9.62 -2.98 -2.64
N ALA A 53 9.36 -2.39 -3.79
CA ALA A 53 9.64 -3.02 -5.09
C ALA A 53 10.86 -2.36 -5.70
N THR A 54 11.78 -3.18 -6.20
CA THR A 54 12.99 -2.70 -6.86
C THR A 54 13.10 -3.29 -8.26
N ARG A 55 13.77 -2.55 -9.13
CA ARG A 55 14.13 -3.01 -10.47
C ARG A 55 15.60 -2.65 -10.67
N ASN A 56 16.43 -3.68 -10.88
CA ASN A 56 17.89 -3.49 -10.98
C ASN A 56 18.43 -2.74 -9.75
N ASP A 57 17.96 -3.14 -8.55
CA ASP A 57 18.35 -2.59 -7.24
C ASP A 57 17.94 -1.14 -7.01
N ILE A 58 17.08 -0.59 -7.89
CA ILE A 58 16.53 0.76 -7.72
C ILE A 58 15.07 0.64 -7.27
N MET A 59 14.71 1.38 -6.22
CA MET A 59 13.33 1.39 -5.74
C MET A 59 12.41 2.02 -6.76
N ILE A 60 11.37 1.28 -7.18
CA ILE A 60 10.38 1.75 -8.15
C ILE A 60 9.01 1.98 -7.53
N ALA A 61 8.72 1.34 -6.40
CA ALA A 61 7.43 1.50 -5.73
C ALA A 61 7.55 1.07 -4.28
N THR A 62 6.62 1.54 -3.46
CA THR A 62 6.52 1.15 -2.06
C THR A 62 5.05 1.10 -1.66
N ALA A 63 4.73 0.26 -0.68
CA ALA A 63 3.37 0.10 -0.20
C ALA A 63 3.34 -0.09 1.31
N VAL A 64 2.25 0.34 1.93
CA VAL A 64 1.94 0.07 3.33
C VAL A 64 0.64 -0.73 3.36
N THR A 65 0.66 -1.85 4.06
CA THR A 65 -0.53 -2.70 4.23
C THR A 65 -0.88 -2.87 5.70
N GLU A 66 -2.14 -3.16 5.96
CA GLU A 66 -2.63 -3.49 7.30
C GLU A 66 -3.54 -4.71 7.21
N VAL A 67 -3.28 -5.71 8.04
CA VAL A 67 -4.20 -6.85 8.21
C VAL A 67 -5.19 -6.49 9.30
N ASP A 68 -6.48 -6.50 8.95
CA ASP A 68 -7.58 -6.16 9.83
C ASP A 68 -8.65 -7.25 9.70
N GLY A 69 -8.70 -8.17 10.67
CA GLY A 69 -9.60 -9.31 10.59
C GLY A 69 -9.28 -10.21 9.41
N ASP A 70 -10.26 -10.41 8.55
CA ASP A 70 -10.14 -11.26 7.35
C ASP A 70 -9.77 -10.48 6.09
N GLN A 71 -9.37 -9.22 6.25
CA GLN A 71 -8.99 -8.40 5.08
C GLN A 71 -7.60 -7.81 5.24
N CYS A 72 -6.91 -7.66 4.11
CA CYS A 72 -5.65 -6.96 4.02
C CYS A 72 -5.90 -5.67 3.23
N LYS A 73 -5.64 -4.54 3.88
CA LYS A 73 -5.83 -3.22 3.26
C LYS A 73 -4.51 -2.73 2.69
N ILE A 74 -4.55 -2.22 1.47
CA ILE A 74 -3.45 -1.41 0.94
C ILE A 74 -3.75 0.03 1.40
N VAL A 75 -3.03 0.47 2.42
CA VAL A 75 -3.24 1.78 3.04
C VAL A 75 -2.68 2.89 2.17
N ALA A 76 -1.51 2.67 1.61
CA ALA A 76 -0.84 3.63 0.74
C ALA A 76 0.02 2.88 -0.26
N LEU A 77 0.11 3.41 -1.47
CA LEU A 77 0.88 2.82 -2.56
C LEU A 77 1.44 3.96 -3.40
N GLY A 78 2.76 4.07 -3.44
CA GLY A 78 3.45 5.10 -4.19
C GLY A 78 4.49 4.51 -5.11
N GLY A 79 4.75 5.17 -6.24
CA GLY A 79 5.74 4.72 -7.20
C GLY A 79 6.39 5.85 -7.96
N MET A 80 7.30 5.50 -8.86
CA MET A 80 8.02 6.45 -9.71
C MET A 80 7.17 6.96 -10.88
N GLY A 81 5.92 6.50 -10.96
CA GLY A 81 5.01 6.82 -12.05
C GLY A 81 4.73 5.59 -12.92
N GLY A 82 3.69 5.69 -13.74
CA GLY A 82 3.29 4.60 -14.61
C GLY A 82 2.80 3.36 -13.85
N PRO A 83 2.84 2.19 -14.50
CA PRO A 83 2.30 0.96 -13.92
C PRO A 83 3.28 0.17 -13.05
N ASP A 84 4.40 0.74 -12.67
CA ASP A 84 5.47 0.02 -11.94
C ASP A 84 5.00 -0.58 -10.62
N TRP A 85 4.06 0.08 -9.94
CA TRP A 85 3.52 -0.40 -8.67
C TRP A 85 2.76 -1.74 -8.80
N ARG A 86 2.35 -2.12 -10.00
CA ARG A 86 1.56 -3.35 -10.20
C ARG A 86 2.32 -4.61 -9.83
N CYS A 87 3.65 -4.57 -9.86
CA CYS A 87 4.46 -5.72 -9.45
C CYS A 87 4.28 -6.06 -7.96
N LEU A 88 3.78 -5.12 -7.15
CA LEU A 88 3.50 -5.35 -5.73
C LEU A 88 2.25 -6.19 -5.49
N LEU A 89 1.27 -6.16 -6.40
CA LEU A 89 -0.05 -6.74 -6.14
C LEU A 89 0.00 -8.23 -5.84
N GLN A 90 0.66 -9.02 -6.68
CA GLN A 90 0.70 -10.47 -6.50
C GLN A 90 1.40 -10.88 -5.21
N PRO A 91 2.58 -10.32 -4.86
CA PRO A 91 3.19 -10.60 -3.57
C PRO A 91 2.33 -10.18 -2.38
N LEU A 92 1.62 -9.04 -2.48
CA LEU A 92 0.74 -8.59 -1.40
C LEU A 92 -0.45 -9.53 -1.22
N GLU A 93 -1.05 -9.99 -2.32
CA GLU A 93 -2.15 -10.96 -2.26
C GLU A 93 -1.70 -12.28 -1.69
N LYS A 94 -0.51 -12.73 -2.04
CA LYS A 94 0.08 -13.95 -1.48
C LYS A 94 0.30 -13.83 0.02
N TYR A 95 0.83 -12.69 0.46
CA TYR A 95 1.01 -12.38 1.88
C TYR A 95 -0.35 -12.42 2.61
N ALA A 96 -1.36 -11.75 2.05
CA ALA A 96 -2.70 -11.71 2.65
C ALA A 96 -3.26 -13.12 2.85
N LYS A 97 -3.10 -13.99 1.85
CA LYS A 97 -3.51 -15.40 1.99
C LYS A 97 -2.76 -16.11 3.11
N SER A 98 -1.46 -15.86 3.24
CA SER A 98 -0.65 -16.47 4.29
C SER A 98 -1.07 -16.01 5.69
N MET A 99 -1.70 -14.83 5.78
CA MET A 99 -2.22 -14.26 7.02
C MET A 99 -3.71 -14.59 7.23
N ALA A 100 -4.22 -15.57 6.48
CA ALA A 100 -5.61 -16.03 6.55
C ALA A 100 -6.64 -14.96 6.20
N CYS A 101 -6.26 -14.00 5.36
CA CYS A 101 -7.20 -13.00 4.86
C CYS A 101 -8.03 -13.58 3.71
N ALA A 102 -9.31 -13.24 3.69
CA ALA A 102 -10.22 -13.62 2.63
C ALA A 102 -10.31 -12.56 1.53
N ARG A 103 -9.87 -11.33 1.82
CA ARG A 103 -10.04 -10.21 0.90
C ARG A 103 -8.84 -9.27 0.92
N MET A 104 -8.52 -8.72 -0.26
CA MET A 104 -7.69 -7.53 -0.40
C MET A 104 -8.60 -6.32 -0.54
N ARG A 105 -8.20 -5.20 0.06
CA ARG A 105 -9.00 -3.98 0.00
C ARG A 105 -8.11 -2.79 -0.34
N VAL A 106 -8.58 -1.97 -1.28
CA VAL A 106 -7.96 -0.70 -1.62
C VAL A 106 -9.04 0.37 -1.50
N GLU A 107 -8.80 1.39 -0.69
CA GLU A 107 -9.68 2.55 -0.61
C GLU A 107 -9.01 3.69 -1.35
N GLY A 108 -9.71 4.27 -2.32
CA GLY A 108 -9.11 5.33 -3.13
C GLY A 108 -10.03 5.87 -4.20
N ARG A 109 -9.44 6.54 -5.15
CA ARG A 109 -10.17 7.21 -6.22
C ARG A 109 -10.78 6.21 -7.20
N PRO A 110 -11.87 6.61 -7.93
CA PRO A 110 -12.50 5.70 -8.89
C PRO A 110 -11.56 5.14 -9.96
N GLY A 111 -10.47 5.85 -10.28
CA GLY A 111 -9.49 5.36 -11.25
C GLY A 111 -8.84 4.03 -10.89
N TRP A 112 -8.83 3.66 -9.60
CA TRP A 112 -8.30 2.38 -9.17
C TRP A 112 -9.04 1.19 -9.79
N GLN A 113 -10.33 1.32 -10.07
CA GLN A 113 -11.11 0.24 -10.66
C GLN A 113 -10.60 -0.16 -12.04
N LYS A 114 -10.15 0.82 -12.84
CA LYS A 114 -9.54 0.53 -14.14
C LYS A 114 -8.20 -0.16 -14.01
N ALA A 115 -7.40 0.23 -13.01
CA ALA A 115 -6.07 -0.34 -12.78
C ALA A 115 -6.14 -1.74 -12.18
N LEU A 116 -7.25 -2.08 -11.52
CA LEU A 116 -7.44 -3.34 -10.81
C LEU A 116 -8.70 -4.04 -11.32
N PRO A 117 -8.66 -4.64 -12.54
CA PRO A 117 -9.87 -5.20 -13.16
C PRO A 117 -10.46 -6.38 -12.39
N ASP A 118 -9.65 -7.09 -11.61
CA ASP A 118 -10.12 -8.23 -10.80
C ASP A 118 -10.70 -7.81 -9.45
N TYR A 119 -10.67 -6.51 -9.15
CA TYR A 119 -11.24 -5.97 -7.93
C TYR A 119 -12.60 -5.35 -8.24
N HIS A 120 -13.56 -5.55 -7.36
CA HIS A 120 -14.90 -4.97 -7.52
C HIS A 120 -15.13 -3.92 -6.45
N GLN A 121 -16.10 -3.03 -6.70
CA GLN A 121 -16.46 -1.96 -5.78
C GLN A 121 -17.63 -2.45 -4.90
N PRO A 122 -17.36 -2.81 -3.60
CA PRO A 122 -18.41 -3.40 -2.75
C PRO A 122 -19.42 -2.36 -2.24
N TYR A 123 -19.02 -1.08 -2.16
CA TYR A 123 -19.89 -0.01 -1.70
C TYR A 123 -19.35 1.34 -2.18
N VAL A 124 -20.16 2.39 -1.99
CA VAL A 124 -19.80 3.76 -2.34
C VAL A 124 -19.83 4.61 -1.08
N VAL A 125 -18.85 5.49 -0.91
CA VAL A 125 -18.82 6.47 0.18
C VAL A 125 -19.34 7.80 -0.35
N LEU A 126 -20.31 8.38 0.36
CA LEU A 126 -20.86 9.69 0.04
C LEU A 126 -20.49 10.66 1.14
N GLU A 127 -19.94 11.81 0.75
CA GLU A 127 -19.51 12.83 1.70
C GLU A 127 -20.14 14.18 1.35
N LYS A 128 -20.40 14.94 2.38
CA LYS A 128 -20.80 16.34 2.24
C LYS A 128 -19.98 17.17 3.24
N ARG A 129 -19.36 18.21 2.73
CA ARG A 129 -18.65 19.15 3.59
C ARG A 129 -19.65 20.02 4.33
N LEU A 130 -19.43 20.17 5.63
CA LEU A 130 -20.30 21.00 6.50
C LEU A 130 -19.52 22.23 6.93
N ASP A 131 -19.80 23.34 6.27
CA ASP A 131 -19.13 24.62 6.57
C ASP A 131 -19.97 25.47 7.51
#